data_42288702b3ff3de1592fb5a94dbe6368
#
_entry.id   42288702b3ff3de1592fb5a94dbe6368
#
_cell.length_a   1.000
_cell.length_b   1.000
_cell.length_c   1.000
_cell.angle_alpha   90.00
_cell.angle_beta   90.00
_cell.angle_gamma   90.00
#
_symmetry.space_group_name_H-M   'P 1'
#
loop_
_entity.id
_entity.type
_entity.pdbx_description
1 polymer ?
#
loop_
_entity_poly.entity_id
_entity_poly.type
_entity_poly.pdbx_seq_one_letter_code
_entity_poly.pdbx_strand_id
1 'polypeptide(L)'
;MLLAKPEVIQMFKKIALLWNENKDYLSQIDSRFGDGDHGITIGKIASLMEKSIEGWEDDDMETFIEDLGDNTMEIGGGSAGPLYGTMIGGLSGPLEGNRPIDAKILKEMFTECLSAMEDITTAGIGDKTMMDALIPAVDAAQKADDDIMVILKAAKEAAVRGAKESEQYISRYGRARSYKEQTIGTPDAGAVSTSLFFAGLYDGLKDE
;
A
#
# COMPACT_ATOMS: atom_id res chain seq x y z
N MET A 1 4.96 -10.82 -19.64
CA MET A 1 6.01 -10.20 -18.78
C MET A 1 6.19 -11.07 -17.55
N LEU A 2 7.39 -11.13 -17.00
CA LEU A 2 7.70 -11.71 -15.68
C LEU A 2 8.39 -10.60 -14.87
N LEU A 3 8.13 -10.54 -13.56
CA LEU A 3 8.84 -9.63 -12.68
C LEU A 3 9.98 -10.39 -11.99
N ALA A 4 11.15 -9.84 -12.05
CA ALA A 4 12.33 -10.26 -11.31
C ALA A 4 12.83 -9.08 -10.44
N LYS A 5 13.97 -9.22 -9.80
CA LYS A 5 14.55 -8.18 -8.95
C LYS A 5 14.58 -6.78 -9.57
N PRO A 6 14.99 -6.58 -10.86
CA PRO A 6 15.00 -5.24 -11.45
C PRO A 6 13.63 -4.57 -11.49
N GLU A 7 12.59 -5.31 -11.89
CA GLU A 7 11.22 -4.81 -11.96
C GLU A 7 10.67 -4.51 -10.55
N VAL A 8 10.94 -5.38 -9.59
CA VAL A 8 10.56 -5.16 -8.18
C VAL A 8 11.22 -3.88 -7.64
N ILE A 9 12.51 -3.68 -7.92
CA ILE A 9 13.23 -2.45 -7.54
C ILE A 9 12.56 -1.21 -8.14
N GLN A 10 12.21 -1.23 -9.42
CA GLN A 10 11.55 -0.10 -10.08
C GLN A 10 10.20 0.23 -9.44
N MET A 11 9.39 -0.79 -9.17
CA MET A 11 8.10 -0.65 -8.51
C MET A 11 8.25 -0.02 -7.12
N PHE A 12 9.11 -0.56 -6.27
CA PHE A 12 9.29 -0.07 -4.91
C PHE A 12 9.96 1.31 -4.85
N LYS A 13 10.91 1.61 -5.74
CA LYS A 13 11.46 2.97 -5.90
C LYS A 13 10.37 3.98 -6.27
N LYS A 14 9.46 3.60 -7.16
CA LYS A 14 8.35 4.49 -7.54
C LYS A 14 7.37 4.71 -6.40
N ILE A 15 7.08 3.67 -5.60
CA ILE A 15 6.27 3.81 -4.37
C ILE A 15 6.93 4.81 -3.42
N ALA A 16 8.21 4.63 -3.11
CA ALA A 16 8.95 5.51 -2.21
C ALA A 16 8.94 6.96 -2.70
N LEU A 17 9.17 7.17 -4.00
CA LEU A 17 9.09 8.50 -4.63
C LEU A 17 7.71 9.13 -4.44
N LEU A 18 6.63 8.44 -4.79
CA LEU A 18 5.26 8.95 -4.68
C LEU A 18 4.89 9.26 -3.24
N TRP A 19 5.29 8.44 -2.29
CA TRP A 19 5.06 8.68 -0.86
C TRP A 19 5.83 9.91 -0.36
N ASN A 20 7.09 10.08 -0.75
CA ASN A 20 7.90 11.25 -0.40
C ASN A 20 7.35 12.54 -0.99
N GLU A 21 6.89 12.52 -2.25
CA GLU A 21 6.29 13.67 -2.92
C GLU A 21 4.97 14.10 -2.28
N ASN A 22 4.21 13.16 -1.70
CA ASN A 22 2.88 13.41 -1.15
C ASN A 22 2.82 13.48 0.38
N LYS A 23 3.93 13.32 1.10
CA LYS A 23 3.94 13.28 2.58
C LYS A 23 3.32 14.51 3.25
N ASP A 24 3.57 15.69 2.70
CA ASP A 24 3.02 16.93 3.25
C ASP A 24 1.49 17.01 3.05
N TYR A 25 1.01 16.56 1.89
CA TYR A 25 -0.43 16.44 1.64
C TYR A 25 -1.08 15.40 2.55
N LEU A 26 -0.45 14.24 2.74
CA LEU A 26 -0.93 13.21 3.67
C LEU A 26 -1.02 13.72 5.10
N SER A 27 -0.01 14.47 5.57
CA SER A 27 -0.07 15.12 6.88
C SER A 27 -1.15 16.20 6.96
N GLN A 28 -1.36 16.96 5.89
CA GLN A 28 -2.40 18.00 5.84
C GLN A 28 -3.81 17.40 5.96
N ILE A 29 -4.12 16.31 5.25
CA ILE A 29 -5.44 15.68 5.36
C ILE A 29 -5.64 14.99 6.71
N ASP A 30 -4.61 14.33 7.24
CA ASP A 30 -4.67 13.70 8.55
C ASP A 30 -4.86 14.74 9.68
N SER A 31 -4.19 15.88 9.63
CA SER A 31 -4.26 16.92 10.67
C SER A 31 -5.66 17.54 10.86
N ARG A 32 -6.60 17.29 9.96
CA ARG A 32 -7.98 17.77 10.11
C ARG A 32 -8.72 17.06 11.24
N PHE A 33 -8.46 15.78 11.45
CA PHE A 33 -9.16 14.93 12.39
C PHE A 33 -8.24 13.98 13.17
N GLY A 34 -6.96 13.98 12.86
CA GLY A 34 -5.87 13.23 13.47
C GLY A 34 -4.84 14.16 14.12
N ASP A 35 -3.62 13.65 14.26
CA ASP A 35 -2.47 14.41 14.81
C ASP A 35 -1.49 14.90 13.74
N GLY A 36 -1.78 14.62 12.47
CA GLY A 36 -0.99 15.08 11.33
C GLY A 36 0.33 14.32 11.12
N ASP A 37 0.51 13.18 11.79
CA ASP A 37 1.76 12.41 11.72
C ASP A 37 1.79 11.37 10.59
N HIS A 38 0.66 11.12 9.91
CA HIS A 38 0.56 10.09 8.88
C HIS A 38 1.59 10.27 7.76
N GLY A 39 1.69 11.46 7.19
CA GLY A 39 2.66 11.75 6.13
C GLY A 39 4.11 11.66 6.60
N ILE A 40 4.40 12.00 7.87
CA ILE A 40 5.72 11.84 8.48
C ILE A 40 6.07 10.35 8.55
N THR A 41 5.12 9.52 8.99
CA THR A 41 5.32 8.07 9.10
C THR A 41 5.50 7.43 7.72
N ILE A 42 4.67 7.77 6.73
CA ILE A 42 4.81 7.32 5.34
C ILE A 42 6.17 7.73 4.75
N GLY A 43 6.66 8.95 5.04
CA GLY A 43 8.00 9.39 4.61
C GLY A 43 9.14 8.56 5.24
N LYS A 44 8.99 8.12 6.51
CA LYS A 44 9.96 7.21 7.14
C LYS A 44 9.93 5.83 6.47
N ILE A 45 8.74 5.31 6.13
CA ILE A 45 8.60 4.02 5.43
C ILE A 45 9.22 4.12 4.03
N ALA A 46 8.99 5.21 3.30
CA ALA A 46 9.63 5.45 2.01
C ALA A 46 11.16 5.45 2.10
N SER A 47 11.72 6.14 3.09
CA SER A 47 13.18 6.16 3.32
C SER A 47 13.75 4.80 3.74
N LEU A 48 13.00 4.00 4.50
CA LEU A 48 13.36 2.61 4.81
C LEU A 48 13.39 1.78 3.53
N MET A 49 12.35 1.88 2.70
CA MET A 49 12.24 1.18 1.43
C MET A 49 13.43 1.46 0.49
N GLU A 50 13.83 2.73 0.35
CA GLU A 50 15.00 3.13 -0.44
C GLU A 50 16.28 2.48 0.09
N LYS A 51 16.50 2.51 1.42
CA LYS A 51 17.68 1.87 2.05
C LYS A 51 17.68 0.36 1.91
N SER A 52 16.51 -0.30 2.04
CA SER A 52 16.39 -1.73 1.85
C SER A 52 16.73 -2.15 0.41
N ILE A 53 16.30 -1.36 -0.58
CA ILE A 53 16.65 -1.56 -1.99
C ILE A 53 18.16 -1.40 -2.21
N GLU A 54 18.79 -0.38 -1.64
CA GLU A 54 20.23 -0.14 -1.74
C GLU A 54 21.06 -1.26 -1.12
N GLY A 55 20.57 -1.86 -0.02
CA GLY A 55 21.21 -2.96 0.69
C GLY A 55 20.88 -4.36 0.17
N TRP A 56 20.00 -4.48 -0.82
CA TRP A 56 19.58 -5.79 -1.34
C TRP A 56 20.62 -6.39 -2.29
N GLU A 57 21.49 -7.27 -1.75
CA GLU A 57 22.63 -7.85 -2.48
C GLU A 57 22.24 -9.11 -3.27
N ASP A 58 21.43 -10.00 -2.70
CA ASP A 58 20.97 -11.23 -3.34
C ASP A 58 19.75 -11.00 -4.26
N ASP A 59 19.21 -12.07 -4.81
CA ASP A 59 18.03 -12.02 -5.68
C ASP A 59 16.78 -12.59 -5.01
N ASP A 60 16.82 -12.83 -3.69
CA ASP A 60 15.70 -13.39 -2.93
C ASP A 60 14.62 -12.35 -2.69
N MET A 61 13.55 -12.41 -3.49
CA MET A 61 12.43 -11.49 -3.43
C MET A 61 11.51 -11.75 -2.23
N GLU A 62 11.40 -13.01 -1.82
CA GLU A 62 10.62 -13.43 -0.66
C GLU A 62 11.17 -12.78 0.61
N THR A 63 12.45 -13.07 0.91
CA THR A 63 13.14 -12.50 2.08
C THR A 63 13.16 -10.98 2.04
N PHE A 64 13.41 -10.37 0.86
CA PHE A 64 13.43 -8.90 0.73
C PHE A 64 12.08 -8.27 1.12
N ILE A 65 10.96 -8.81 0.65
CA ILE A 65 9.63 -8.24 0.92
C ILE A 65 9.20 -8.52 2.37
N GLU A 66 9.52 -9.70 2.90
CA GLU A 66 9.27 -10.06 4.30
C GLU A 66 10.03 -9.13 5.25
N ASP A 67 11.35 -9.00 5.08
CA ASP A 67 12.19 -8.10 5.90
C ASP A 67 11.75 -6.64 5.80
N LEU A 68 11.35 -6.18 4.62
CA LEU A 68 10.81 -4.82 4.45
C LEU A 68 9.51 -4.64 5.23
N GLY A 69 8.63 -5.63 5.23
CA GLY A 69 7.41 -5.65 6.04
C GLY A 69 7.72 -5.56 7.53
N ASP A 70 8.58 -6.45 8.03
CA ASP A 70 8.96 -6.52 9.44
C ASP A 70 9.62 -5.22 9.92
N ASN A 71 10.60 -4.71 9.18
CA ASN A 71 11.25 -3.44 9.51
C ASN A 71 10.26 -2.25 9.45
N THR A 72 9.24 -2.31 8.60
CA THR A 72 8.19 -1.29 8.53
C THR A 72 7.32 -1.31 9.79
N MET A 73 7.01 -2.49 10.35
CA MET A 73 6.24 -2.60 11.61
C MET A 73 6.92 -1.90 12.78
N GLU A 74 8.25 -1.83 12.79
CA GLU A 74 9.03 -1.19 13.85
C GLU A 74 9.03 0.34 13.75
N ILE A 75 8.54 0.94 12.65
CA ILE A 75 8.50 2.39 12.49
C ILE A 75 7.47 3.00 13.45
N GLY A 76 7.98 3.77 14.42
CA GLY A 76 7.13 4.50 15.34
C GLY A 76 6.36 5.65 14.66
N GLY A 77 5.11 5.81 15.05
CA GLY A 77 4.21 6.85 14.54
C GLY A 77 2.78 6.31 14.36
N GLY A 78 2.06 6.04 15.44
CA GLY A 78 0.68 5.57 15.39
C GLY A 78 0.53 4.16 14.81
N SER A 79 -0.58 3.90 14.14
CA SER A 79 -0.90 2.58 13.54
C SER A 79 -0.33 2.37 12.14
N ALA A 80 0.21 3.40 11.50
CA ALA A 80 0.63 3.30 10.11
C ALA A 80 1.81 2.32 9.91
N GLY A 81 2.82 2.34 10.81
CA GLY A 81 3.93 1.37 10.78
C GLY A 81 3.44 -0.07 10.77
N PRO A 82 2.73 -0.53 11.81
CA PRO A 82 2.17 -1.89 11.86
C PRO A 82 1.27 -2.24 10.68
N LEU A 83 0.37 -1.34 10.26
CA LEU A 83 -0.56 -1.61 9.15
C LEU A 83 0.16 -1.74 7.81
N TYR A 84 1.08 -0.81 7.48
CA TYR A 84 1.84 -0.90 6.23
C TYR A 84 2.87 -2.02 6.26
N GLY A 85 3.44 -2.33 7.42
CA GLY A 85 4.32 -3.49 7.59
C GLY A 85 3.60 -4.80 7.28
N THR A 86 2.40 -5.00 7.85
CA THR A 86 1.56 -6.16 7.55
C THR A 86 1.14 -6.20 6.07
N MET A 87 0.75 -5.07 5.50
CA MET A 87 0.37 -4.98 4.08
C MET A 87 1.54 -5.35 3.16
N ILE A 88 2.75 -4.84 3.43
CA ILE A 88 3.94 -5.12 2.61
C ILE A 88 4.40 -6.56 2.84
N GLY A 89 4.55 -6.99 4.09
CA GLY A 89 4.96 -8.36 4.43
C GLY A 89 4.02 -9.42 3.86
N GLY A 90 2.70 -9.18 3.87
CA GLY A 90 1.72 -10.09 3.28
C GLY A 90 1.90 -10.35 1.78
N LEU A 91 2.63 -9.50 1.05
CA LEU A 91 2.96 -9.75 -0.35
C LEU A 91 3.98 -10.88 -0.54
N SER A 92 4.76 -11.25 0.47
CA SER A 92 5.78 -12.30 0.35
C SER A 92 5.20 -13.72 0.33
N GLY A 93 3.99 -13.92 0.88
CA GLY A 93 3.42 -15.25 1.14
C GLY A 93 3.48 -16.27 -0.01
N PRO A 94 3.18 -15.93 -1.27
CA PRO A 94 3.26 -16.88 -2.39
C PRO A 94 4.61 -16.91 -3.10
N LEU A 95 5.61 -16.16 -2.62
CA LEU A 95 6.94 -16.13 -3.24
C LEU A 95 7.78 -17.35 -2.85
N GLU A 96 8.71 -17.71 -3.70
CA GLU A 96 9.66 -18.80 -3.52
C GLU A 96 11.06 -18.31 -3.90
N GLY A 97 11.75 -17.64 -2.96
CA GLY A 97 13.11 -17.12 -3.14
C GLY A 97 13.22 -16.16 -4.33
N ASN A 98 14.02 -16.52 -5.32
CA ASN A 98 14.27 -15.71 -6.52
C ASN A 98 13.40 -16.08 -7.75
N ARG A 99 12.37 -16.91 -7.55
CA ARG A 99 11.46 -17.28 -8.64
C ARG A 99 10.77 -16.04 -9.21
N PRO A 100 10.83 -15.80 -10.54
CA PRO A 100 10.17 -14.66 -11.15
C PRO A 100 8.65 -14.70 -10.94
N ILE A 101 8.08 -13.52 -10.70
CA ILE A 101 6.65 -13.32 -10.45
C ILE A 101 5.92 -13.27 -11.79
N ASP A 102 5.02 -14.22 -12.02
CA ASP A 102 4.07 -14.20 -13.14
C ASP A 102 2.74 -13.56 -12.72
N ALA A 103 1.78 -13.48 -13.65
CA ALA A 103 0.48 -12.88 -13.41
C ALA A 103 -0.31 -13.61 -12.30
N LYS A 104 -0.17 -14.94 -12.21
CA LYS A 104 -0.86 -15.73 -11.18
C LYS A 104 -0.27 -15.49 -9.80
N ILE A 105 1.06 -15.52 -9.67
CA ILE A 105 1.75 -15.23 -8.42
C ILE A 105 1.42 -13.80 -7.97
N LEU A 106 1.39 -12.82 -8.88
CA LEU A 106 1.03 -11.43 -8.54
C LEU A 106 -0.39 -11.32 -7.94
N LYS A 107 -1.37 -12.04 -8.50
CA LYS A 107 -2.72 -12.11 -7.94
C LYS A 107 -2.73 -12.78 -6.56
N GLU A 108 -1.97 -13.84 -6.38
CA GLU A 108 -1.81 -14.53 -5.09
C GLU A 108 -1.17 -13.60 -4.06
N MET A 109 -0.12 -12.84 -4.42
CA MET A 109 0.50 -11.81 -3.55
C MET A 109 -0.54 -10.80 -3.03
N PHE A 110 -1.41 -10.31 -3.89
CA PHE A 110 -2.46 -9.37 -3.47
C PHE A 110 -3.52 -10.02 -2.59
N THR A 111 -3.84 -11.29 -2.82
CA THR A 111 -4.76 -12.05 -1.97
C THR A 111 -4.19 -12.24 -0.57
N GLU A 112 -2.93 -12.69 -0.46
CA GLU A 112 -2.25 -12.89 0.82
C GLU A 112 -2.06 -11.55 1.57
N CYS A 113 -1.72 -10.49 0.85
CA CYS A 113 -1.66 -9.14 1.41
C CYS A 113 -3.00 -8.71 2.06
N LEU A 114 -4.12 -8.94 1.37
CA LEU A 114 -5.45 -8.63 1.92
C LEU A 114 -5.79 -9.54 3.09
N SER A 115 -5.52 -10.84 2.99
CA SER A 115 -5.75 -11.82 4.07
C SER A 115 -4.99 -11.44 5.34
N ALA A 116 -3.70 -11.09 5.22
CA ALA A 116 -2.89 -10.64 6.35
C ALA A 116 -3.48 -9.37 7.02
N MET A 117 -4.03 -8.46 6.23
CA MET A 117 -4.70 -7.27 6.77
C MET A 117 -6.01 -7.62 7.46
N GLU A 118 -6.82 -8.54 6.92
CA GLU A 118 -8.08 -8.99 7.53
C GLU A 118 -7.87 -9.70 8.88
N ASP A 119 -6.70 -10.30 9.10
CA ASP A 119 -6.34 -10.90 10.39
C ASP A 119 -6.10 -9.86 11.50
N ILE A 120 -5.71 -8.64 11.16
CA ILE A 120 -5.37 -7.59 12.14
C ILE A 120 -6.39 -6.46 12.23
N THR A 121 -7.33 -6.36 11.29
CA THR A 121 -8.40 -5.35 11.32
C THR A 121 -9.73 -5.89 10.81
N THR A 122 -10.82 -5.40 11.40
CA THR A 122 -12.19 -5.66 10.93
C THR A 122 -12.73 -4.52 10.05
N ALA A 123 -11.88 -3.54 9.70
CA ALA A 123 -12.28 -2.43 8.86
C ALA A 123 -12.57 -2.91 7.43
N GLY A 124 -13.68 -2.44 6.87
CA GLY A 124 -14.11 -2.74 5.51
C GLY A 124 -14.34 -1.49 4.67
N ILE A 125 -14.88 -1.68 3.47
CA ILE A 125 -15.28 -0.57 2.59
C ILE A 125 -16.37 0.25 3.28
N GLY A 126 -16.19 1.56 3.33
CA GLY A 126 -17.11 2.51 3.96
C GLY A 126 -16.73 2.90 5.39
N ASP A 127 -15.67 2.32 5.95
CA ASP A 127 -15.20 2.62 7.30
C ASP A 127 -14.21 3.78 7.36
N LYS A 128 -13.81 4.30 6.21
CA LYS A 128 -12.88 5.42 6.04
C LYS A 128 -11.50 5.11 6.61
N THR A 129 -10.86 4.11 6.00
CA THR A 129 -9.53 3.62 6.33
C THR A 129 -8.76 3.24 5.06
N MET A 130 -7.50 2.80 5.19
CA MET A 130 -6.72 2.26 4.07
C MET A 130 -7.41 1.09 3.35
N MET A 131 -8.32 0.37 4.03
CA MET A 131 -9.07 -0.75 3.44
C MET A 131 -10.03 -0.31 2.33
N ASP A 132 -10.46 0.96 2.33
CA ASP A 132 -11.29 1.53 1.26
C ASP A 132 -10.54 1.62 -0.09
N ALA A 133 -9.21 1.60 -0.06
CA ALA A 133 -8.38 1.52 -1.27
C ALA A 133 -7.86 0.09 -1.51
N LEU A 134 -7.47 -0.64 -0.46
CA LEU A 134 -6.87 -1.97 -0.57
C LEU A 134 -7.86 -3.00 -1.09
N ILE A 135 -9.05 -3.12 -0.47
CA ILE A 135 -10.04 -4.13 -0.87
C ILE A 135 -10.44 -3.97 -2.35
N PRO A 136 -10.83 -2.77 -2.83
CA PRO A 136 -11.18 -2.61 -4.24
C PRO A 136 -9.99 -2.88 -5.19
N ALA A 137 -8.76 -2.56 -4.78
CA ALA A 137 -7.56 -2.83 -5.59
C ALA A 137 -7.36 -4.33 -5.78
N VAL A 138 -7.41 -5.11 -4.70
CA VAL A 138 -7.27 -6.57 -4.76
C VAL A 138 -8.40 -7.20 -5.56
N ASP A 139 -9.63 -6.79 -5.32
CA ASP A 139 -10.80 -7.28 -6.07
C ASP A 139 -10.69 -7.04 -7.58
N ALA A 140 -10.19 -5.85 -7.97
CA ALA A 140 -10.01 -5.51 -9.39
C ALA A 140 -8.86 -6.31 -10.01
N ALA A 141 -7.76 -6.52 -9.27
CA ALA A 141 -6.65 -7.35 -9.69
C ALA A 141 -7.07 -8.79 -9.96
N GLN A 142 -7.89 -9.38 -9.06
CA GLN A 142 -8.38 -10.75 -9.21
C GLN A 142 -9.25 -10.95 -10.46
N LYS A 143 -10.04 -9.93 -10.82
CA LYS A 143 -10.96 -9.95 -11.98
C LYS A 143 -10.28 -9.59 -13.30
N ALA A 144 -9.06 -9.06 -13.26
CA ALA A 144 -8.31 -8.68 -14.45
C ALA A 144 -7.82 -9.91 -15.23
N ASP A 145 -7.58 -9.73 -16.53
CA ASP A 145 -6.92 -10.74 -17.36
C ASP A 145 -5.51 -11.05 -16.82
N ASP A 146 -4.98 -12.25 -17.09
CA ASP A 146 -3.68 -12.73 -16.59
C ASP A 146 -2.51 -12.08 -17.33
N ASP A 147 -2.45 -10.76 -17.28
CA ASP A 147 -1.35 -9.90 -17.73
C ASP A 147 -0.95 -8.96 -16.60
N ILE A 148 0.33 -8.90 -16.28
CA ILE A 148 0.85 -8.13 -15.15
C ILE A 148 0.48 -6.65 -15.25
N MET A 149 0.62 -6.04 -16.42
CA MET A 149 0.30 -4.62 -16.59
C MET A 149 -1.21 -4.35 -16.52
N VAL A 150 -2.03 -5.30 -16.97
CA VAL A 150 -3.50 -5.22 -16.85
C VAL A 150 -3.92 -5.34 -15.40
N ILE A 151 -3.33 -6.29 -14.65
CA ILE A 151 -3.59 -6.50 -13.22
C ILE A 151 -3.21 -5.24 -12.42
N LEU A 152 -1.99 -4.74 -12.59
CA LEU A 152 -1.48 -3.56 -11.87
C LEU A 152 -2.30 -2.30 -12.20
N LYS A 153 -2.68 -2.12 -13.46
CA LYS A 153 -3.53 -1.00 -13.88
C LYS A 153 -4.90 -1.07 -13.23
N ALA A 154 -5.53 -2.24 -13.23
CA ALA A 154 -6.85 -2.44 -12.62
C ALA A 154 -6.81 -2.16 -11.11
N ALA A 155 -5.78 -2.66 -10.41
CA ALA A 155 -5.57 -2.44 -8.99
C ALA A 155 -5.37 -0.93 -8.69
N LYS A 156 -4.49 -0.25 -9.42
CA LYS A 156 -4.26 1.20 -9.29
C LYS A 156 -5.55 1.99 -9.45
N GLU A 157 -6.29 1.77 -10.55
CA GLU A 157 -7.51 2.51 -10.84
C GLU A 157 -8.58 2.29 -9.76
N ALA A 158 -8.69 1.07 -9.24
CA ALA A 158 -9.63 0.75 -8.17
C ALA A 158 -9.20 1.38 -6.82
N ALA A 159 -7.91 1.33 -6.48
CA ALA A 159 -7.38 1.98 -5.28
C ALA A 159 -7.63 3.50 -5.28
N VAL A 160 -7.38 4.16 -6.42
CA VAL A 160 -7.61 5.61 -6.58
C VAL A 160 -9.10 5.95 -6.43
N ARG A 161 -10.00 5.14 -7.01
CA ARG A 161 -11.44 5.34 -6.81
C ARG A 161 -11.84 5.15 -5.35
N GLY A 162 -11.38 4.08 -4.69
CA GLY A 162 -11.68 3.82 -3.28
C GLY A 162 -11.18 4.93 -2.36
N ALA A 163 -9.96 5.42 -2.57
CA ALA A 163 -9.44 6.57 -1.84
C ALA A 163 -10.30 7.83 -2.03
N LYS A 164 -10.78 8.08 -3.25
CA LYS A 164 -11.69 9.19 -3.54
C LYS A 164 -13.06 9.02 -2.88
N GLU A 165 -13.62 7.82 -2.93
CA GLU A 165 -14.92 7.50 -2.31
C GLU A 165 -14.88 7.64 -0.79
N SER A 166 -13.72 7.44 -0.15
CA SER A 166 -13.55 7.65 1.29
C SER A 166 -13.93 9.07 1.77
N GLU A 167 -13.94 10.07 0.87
CA GLU A 167 -14.43 11.42 1.17
C GLU A 167 -15.90 11.44 1.62
N GLN A 168 -16.69 10.47 1.16
CA GLN A 168 -18.13 10.40 1.42
C GLN A 168 -18.46 9.62 2.70
N TYR A 169 -17.48 8.94 3.28
CA TYR A 169 -17.68 8.06 4.42
C TYR A 169 -17.47 8.81 5.75
N ILE A 170 -18.10 8.28 6.80
CA ILE A 170 -17.87 8.69 8.19
C ILE A 170 -16.77 7.82 8.76
N SER A 171 -15.75 8.45 9.36
CA SER A 171 -14.65 7.72 9.99
C SER A 171 -15.12 6.86 11.16
N ARG A 172 -14.83 5.55 11.11
CA ARG A 172 -15.20 4.58 12.15
C ARG A 172 -14.03 4.11 12.99
N TYR A 173 -12.81 4.43 12.57
CA TYR A 173 -11.57 4.02 13.22
C TYR A 173 -10.67 5.21 13.58
N GLY A 174 -9.68 4.94 14.38
CA GLY A 174 -8.68 5.91 14.78
C GLY A 174 -9.24 7.13 15.53
N ARG A 175 -8.47 8.20 15.54
CA ARG A 175 -8.84 9.47 16.22
C ARG A 175 -9.99 10.18 15.53
N ALA A 176 -10.06 10.08 14.21
CA ALA A 176 -11.11 10.71 13.41
C ALA A 176 -12.53 10.23 13.76
N ARG A 177 -12.67 9.01 14.33
CA ARG A 177 -13.98 8.44 14.73
C ARG A 177 -14.80 9.37 15.63
N SER A 178 -14.16 10.14 16.50
CA SER A 178 -14.85 11.04 17.42
C SER A 178 -15.50 12.24 16.75
N TYR A 179 -15.09 12.57 15.52
CA TYR A 179 -15.64 13.72 14.76
C TYR A 179 -16.88 13.38 13.92
N LYS A 180 -17.19 12.07 13.76
CA LYS A 180 -18.41 11.57 13.10
C LYS A 180 -18.61 12.20 11.71
N GLU A 181 -19.81 12.77 11.45
CA GLU A 181 -20.20 13.37 10.17
C GLU A 181 -19.29 14.53 9.72
N GLN A 182 -18.54 15.15 10.63
CA GLN A 182 -17.59 16.20 10.28
C GLN A 182 -16.45 15.69 9.39
N THR A 183 -16.20 14.38 9.40
CA THR A 183 -15.17 13.75 8.57
C THR A 183 -15.55 13.65 7.09
N ILE A 184 -16.83 13.83 6.74
CA ILE A 184 -17.30 13.84 5.35
C ILE A 184 -16.69 15.03 4.61
N GLY A 185 -16.29 14.83 3.35
CA GLY A 185 -15.67 15.85 2.50
C GLY A 185 -14.15 15.93 2.61
N THR A 186 -13.53 15.05 3.41
CA THR A 186 -12.08 14.89 3.48
C THR A 186 -11.73 13.43 3.16
N PRO A 187 -10.77 13.13 2.29
CA PRO A 187 -10.36 11.75 2.06
C PRO A 187 -9.66 11.17 3.30
N ASP A 188 -9.62 9.85 3.40
CA ASP A 188 -8.80 9.17 4.41
C ASP A 188 -7.32 9.18 4.00
N ALA A 189 -6.43 9.57 4.93
CA ALA A 189 -4.99 9.63 4.65
C ALA A 189 -4.40 8.25 4.33
N GLY A 190 -4.85 7.20 5.04
CA GLY A 190 -4.46 5.81 4.78
C GLY A 190 -4.95 5.31 3.42
N ALA A 191 -6.19 5.62 3.03
CA ALA A 191 -6.69 5.26 1.70
C ALA A 191 -5.90 5.96 0.59
N VAL A 192 -5.55 7.24 0.77
CA VAL A 192 -4.74 7.98 -0.21
C VAL A 192 -3.34 7.38 -0.31
N SER A 193 -2.63 7.14 0.79
CA SER A 193 -1.28 6.55 0.75
C SER A 193 -1.27 5.12 0.21
N THR A 194 -2.34 4.33 0.45
CA THR A 194 -2.52 3.01 -0.18
C THR A 194 -2.78 3.13 -1.68
N SER A 195 -3.54 4.11 -2.13
CA SER A 195 -3.72 4.35 -3.57
C SER A 195 -2.41 4.75 -4.26
N LEU A 196 -1.54 5.52 -3.60
CA LEU A 196 -0.20 5.84 -4.08
C LEU A 196 0.71 4.61 -4.14
N PHE A 197 0.55 3.66 -3.21
CA PHE A 197 1.26 2.37 -3.26
C PHE A 197 0.93 1.61 -4.55
N PHE A 198 -0.35 1.40 -4.85
CA PHE A 198 -0.76 0.74 -6.10
C PHE A 198 -0.40 1.54 -7.35
N ALA A 199 -0.40 2.88 -7.27
CA ALA A 199 0.10 3.73 -8.34
C ALA A 199 1.59 3.48 -8.59
N GLY A 200 2.40 3.40 -7.54
CA GLY A 200 3.83 3.12 -7.62
C GLY A 200 4.14 1.75 -8.24
N LEU A 201 3.38 0.71 -7.87
CA LEU A 201 3.52 -0.62 -8.47
C LEU A 201 3.32 -0.59 -10.00
N TYR A 202 2.31 0.11 -10.49
CA TYR A 202 2.03 0.22 -11.93
C TYR A 202 2.98 1.19 -12.65
N ASP A 203 3.16 2.40 -12.10
CA ASP A 203 3.90 3.46 -12.78
C ASP A 203 5.40 3.17 -12.81
N GLY A 204 5.94 2.42 -11.85
CA GLY A 204 7.32 1.97 -11.84
C GLY A 204 7.70 1.07 -13.02
N LEU A 205 6.73 0.37 -13.62
CA LEU A 205 6.95 -0.48 -14.81
C LEU A 205 6.56 0.20 -16.13
N LYS A 206 5.87 1.33 -16.07
CA LYS A 206 5.37 2.05 -17.26
C LYS A 206 6.43 3.00 -17.85
N ASP A 207 7.36 3.47 -17.02
CA ASP A 207 8.34 4.50 -17.40
C ASP A 207 9.53 3.94 -18.25
N GLU A 208 9.39 2.71 -18.82
CA GLU A 208 10.31 2.15 -19.81
C GLU A 208 9.74 2.38 -21.26
#